data_4a89b32af46674ff59c8d965371e847e
#
_entry.id   4a89b32af46674ff59c8d965371e847e
#
_cell.length_a   1.000
_cell.length_b   1.000
_cell.length_c   1.000
_cell.angle_alpha   90.00
_cell.angle_beta   90.00
_cell.angle_gamma   90.00
#
_symmetry.space_group_name_H-M   'P 1'
#
loop_
_entity.id
_entity.type
_entity.pdbx_description
1 polymer ?
#
loop_
_entity_poly.entity_id
_entity_poly.type
_entity_poly.pdbx_seq_one_letter_code
_entity_poly.pdbx_strand_id
1 'polypeptide(L)'
;IQGGFDNRISSFNRATQAQRQPGSTIKPFVYATALDNGMTPTSIIVDGPYCVWQGASLGQKCFRNFTGNGAGPQTMRWGLEQSRNLMTVRAAAESGMDNVTDTFRDFGIGDYPDYLSYALGAGDTTVLKMVNAYSMLVNHGRELKPTLIDFAQNRKGKVIFPANWKPCKGCLAKDWNGKPMPRFAAAGKQVMDPITAYQVVHMLEGVIERGTAVTLRELDRPLFGKTGTTTGPTNVWFIGGSPHLVAGLYLGFDQPRNMGGYAQGSSLAAP
;
A
#
# COMPACT_ATOMS: atom_id res chain seq x y z
N ILE A 1 5.00 -5.61 -15.88
CA ILE A 1 5.02 -4.16 -15.61
C ILE A 1 4.73 -3.43 -16.91
N GLN A 2 3.69 -2.58 -16.92
CA GLN A 2 3.34 -1.72 -18.06
C GLN A 2 3.57 -0.26 -17.63
N GLY A 3 4.68 0.34 -18.08
CA GLY A 3 5.06 1.70 -17.70
C GLY A 3 4.87 2.76 -18.80
N GLY A 4 4.36 2.35 -19.96
CA GLY A 4 4.07 3.22 -21.11
C GLY A 4 3.34 2.47 -22.19
N PHE A 5 2.84 3.19 -23.19
CA PHE A 5 2.11 2.59 -24.31
C PHE A 5 3.05 1.91 -25.32
N ASP A 6 4.09 2.62 -25.75
CA ASP A 6 5.09 2.13 -26.73
C ASP A 6 6.46 2.72 -26.39
N ASN A 7 7.48 1.87 -26.25
CA ASN A 7 8.85 2.28 -25.96
C ASN A 7 9.47 3.17 -27.04
N ARG A 8 8.99 3.07 -28.29
CA ARG A 8 9.43 3.96 -29.39
C ARG A 8 8.92 5.39 -29.22
N ILE A 9 7.78 5.57 -28.53
CA ILE A 9 7.20 6.88 -28.21
C ILE A 9 7.88 7.46 -26.96
N SER A 10 8.13 6.63 -25.95
CA SER A 10 8.75 7.03 -24.71
C SER A 10 9.39 5.84 -24.01
N SER A 11 10.69 5.95 -23.70
CA SER A 11 11.42 4.98 -22.88
C SER A 11 11.18 5.18 -21.36
N PHE A 12 10.48 6.25 -20.97
CA PHE A 12 10.19 6.55 -19.58
C PHE A 12 9.17 5.56 -19.02
N ASN A 13 9.62 4.69 -18.11
CA ASN A 13 8.78 3.69 -17.46
C ASN A 13 8.07 4.30 -16.24
N ARG A 14 6.80 4.64 -16.39
CA ARG A 14 6.02 5.32 -15.34
C ARG A 14 5.74 4.46 -14.12
N ALA A 15 5.80 3.15 -14.24
CA ALA A 15 5.61 2.26 -13.09
C ALA A 15 6.83 2.23 -12.15
N THR A 16 8.03 2.51 -12.68
CA THR A 16 9.29 2.41 -11.91
C THR A 16 10.01 3.74 -11.73
N GLN A 17 9.75 4.72 -12.59
CA GLN A 17 10.50 5.99 -12.62
C GLN A 17 9.65 7.21 -12.26
N ALA A 18 8.33 7.19 -12.56
CA ALA A 18 7.48 8.33 -12.25
C ALA A 18 7.27 8.44 -10.74
N GLN A 19 7.73 9.55 -10.17
CA GLN A 19 7.47 9.94 -8.79
C GLN A 19 6.10 10.62 -8.73
N ARG A 20 5.18 10.05 -7.95
CA ARG A 20 3.79 10.52 -7.86
C ARG A 20 3.27 10.35 -6.45
N GLN A 21 2.43 11.28 -6.02
CA GLN A 21 1.75 11.21 -4.74
C GLN A 21 0.74 10.06 -4.73
N PRO A 22 0.89 9.09 -3.82
CA PRO A 22 0.00 7.93 -3.74
C PRO A 22 -1.38 8.28 -3.17
N GLY A 23 -1.53 9.44 -2.56
CA GLY A 23 -2.76 9.84 -1.88
C GLY A 23 -3.20 8.79 -0.87
N SER A 24 -4.49 8.50 -0.84
CA SER A 24 -5.08 7.59 0.15
C SER A 24 -4.59 6.13 0.08
N THR A 25 -3.80 5.72 -0.92
CA THR A 25 -3.23 4.37 -0.93
C THR A 25 -2.13 4.18 0.12
N ILE A 26 -1.62 5.25 0.72
CA ILE A 26 -0.65 5.18 1.82
C ILE A 26 -1.29 4.84 3.18
N LYS A 27 -2.59 5.10 3.35
CA LYS A 27 -3.30 5.00 4.63
C LYS A 27 -3.19 3.65 5.34
N PRO A 28 -3.17 2.49 4.66
CA PRO A 28 -3.00 1.21 5.34
C PRO A 28 -1.76 1.15 6.23
N PHE A 29 -0.67 1.80 5.82
CA PHE A 29 0.58 1.84 6.59
C PHE A 29 0.48 2.76 7.82
N VAL A 30 -0.29 3.84 7.73
CA VAL A 30 -0.62 4.69 8.89
C VAL A 30 -1.45 3.90 9.92
N TYR A 31 -2.47 3.17 9.46
CA TYR A 31 -3.28 2.35 10.35
C TYR A 31 -2.51 1.13 10.89
N ALA A 32 -1.56 0.60 10.12
CA ALA A 32 -0.63 -0.42 10.59
C ALA A 32 0.22 0.09 11.78
N THR A 33 0.81 1.28 11.63
CA THR A 33 1.54 1.94 12.72
C THR A 33 0.63 2.16 13.94
N ALA A 34 -0.61 2.57 13.73
CA ALA A 34 -1.56 2.79 14.83
C ALA A 34 -1.91 1.48 15.57
N LEU A 35 -2.02 0.36 14.85
CA LEU A 35 -2.20 -0.97 15.45
C LEU A 35 -0.98 -1.39 16.28
N ASP A 36 0.24 -1.20 15.77
CA ASP A 36 1.48 -1.50 16.48
C ASP A 36 1.67 -0.60 17.73
N ASN A 37 1.02 0.57 17.74
CA ASN A 37 1.01 1.49 18.87
C ASN A 37 -0.23 1.31 19.79
N GLY A 38 -0.88 0.15 19.76
CA GLY A 38 -1.89 -0.26 20.73
C GLY A 38 -3.33 0.06 20.36
N MET A 39 -3.60 0.67 19.21
CA MET A 39 -4.96 0.76 18.68
C MET A 39 -5.45 -0.61 18.20
N THR A 40 -6.75 -0.73 18.04
CA THR A 40 -7.41 -1.93 17.50
C THR A 40 -8.33 -1.57 16.33
N PRO A 41 -8.72 -2.51 15.47
CA PRO A 41 -9.68 -2.24 14.40
C PRO A 41 -11.02 -1.66 14.89
N THR A 42 -11.35 -1.85 16.16
CA THR A 42 -12.56 -1.33 16.82
C THR A 42 -12.34 -0.04 17.62
N SER A 43 -11.11 0.44 17.74
CA SER A 43 -10.80 1.73 18.39
C SER A 43 -11.62 2.86 17.75
N ILE A 44 -12.21 3.69 18.58
CA ILE A 44 -13.05 4.80 18.13
C ILE A 44 -12.17 6.01 17.84
N ILE A 45 -12.25 6.51 16.61
CA ILE A 45 -11.57 7.73 16.15
C ILE A 45 -12.64 8.72 15.68
N VAL A 46 -12.53 9.98 16.09
CA VAL A 46 -13.50 11.00 15.70
C VAL A 46 -13.24 11.48 14.27
N ASP A 47 -14.18 11.26 13.37
CA ASP A 47 -14.19 11.87 12.04
C ASP A 47 -14.82 13.26 12.11
N GLY A 48 -14.05 14.22 12.56
CA GLY A 48 -14.46 15.60 12.80
C GLY A 48 -13.32 16.59 12.57
N PRO A 49 -13.56 17.89 12.61
CA PRO A 49 -12.55 18.91 12.33
C PRO A 49 -11.23 18.67 13.05
N TYR A 50 -10.12 18.80 12.35
CA TYR A 50 -8.79 18.60 12.90
C TYR A 50 -7.83 19.64 12.33
N CYS A 51 -7.26 20.45 13.21
CA CYS A 51 -6.31 21.49 12.85
C CYS A 51 -5.09 21.40 13.77
N VAL A 52 -3.92 21.69 13.22
CA VAL A 52 -2.65 21.75 13.96
C VAL A 52 -1.97 23.08 13.73
N TRP A 53 -1.29 23.58 14.74
CA TRP A 53 -0.45 24.75 14.64
C TRP A 53 0.93 24.36 14.12
N GLN A 54 1.37 24.96 13.02
CA GLN A 54 2.65 24.62 12.36
C GLN A 54 3.75 25.66 12.61
N GLY A 55 3.58 26.51 13.61
CA GLY A 55 4.51 27.58 13.94
C GLY A 55 4.11 28.94 13.32
N ALA A 56 4.82 30.01 13.73
CA ALA A 56 4.48 31.38 13.37
C ALA A 56 4.56 31.66 11.85
N SER A 57 5.43 30.96 11.12
CA SER A 57 5.61 31.13 9.68
C SER A 57 4.54 30.43 8.82
N LEU A 58 3.98 29.31 9.27
CA LEU A 58 3.04 28.48 8.52
C LEU A 58 1.61 28.55 9.05
N GLY A 59 1.41 29.05 10.28
CA GLY A 59 0.11 29.24 10.90
C GLY A 59 -0.62 27.92 11.19
N GLN A 60 -1.95 28.00 11.16
CA GLN A 60 -2.82 26.87 11.43
C GLN A 60 -3.11 26.08 10.14
N LYS A 61 -2.86 24.77 10.16
CA LYS A 61 -3.22 23.83 9.09
C LYS A 61 -4.44 23.02 9.50
N CYS A 62 -5.54 23.17 8.76
CA CYS A 62 -6.75 22.35 8.94
C CYS A 62 -6.86 21.29 7.85
N PHE A 63 -7.17 20.07 8.26
CA PHE A 63 -7.41 18.94 7.36
C PHE A 63 -8.91 18.82 7.05
N ARG A 64 -9.23 18.18 5.92
CA ARG A 64 -10.62 17.98 5.49
C ARG A 64 -10.78 16.61 4.84
N ASN A 65 -11.97 16.02 4.97
CA ASN A 65 -12.36 14.88 4.16
C ASN A 65 -12.63 15.28 2.71
N PHE A 66 -12.55 14.35 1.78
CA PHE A 66 -12.85 14.58 0.38
C PHE A 66 -14.28 15.12 0.19
N THR A 67 -15.25 14.58 0.94
CA THR A 67 -16.65 15.01 0.92
C THR A 67 -16.93 16.29 1.70
N GLY A 68 -15.93 16.85 2.40
CA GLY A 68 -16.07 18.03 3.26
C GLY A 68 -16.65 17.76 4.65
N ASN A 69 -17.47 16.74 4.83
CA ASN A 69 -18.18 16.47 6.07
C ASN A 69 -17.49 15.40 6.93
N GLY A 70 -17.65 15.49 8.26
CA GLY A 70 -17.30 14.46 9.22
C GLY A 70 -18.49 13.56 9.55
N ALA A 71 -18.20 12.33 10.02
CA ALA A 71 -19.18 11.35 10.45
C ALA A 71 -19.25 11.15 11.98
N GLY A 72 -18.49 11.97 12.75
CA GLY A 72 -18.41 11.81 14.20
C GLY A 72 -17.57 10.60 14.63
N PRO A 73 -17.79 10.04 15.83
CA PRO A 73 -17.06 8.87 16.31
C PRO A 73 -17.35 7.64 15.47
N GLN A 74 -16.30 7.00 14.94
CA GLN A 74 -16.38 5.81 14.11
C GLN A 74 -15.23 4.85 14.45
N THR A 75 -15.37 3.56 14.08
CA THR A 75 -14.29 2.60 14.28
C THR A 75 -13.12 2.86 13.34
N MET A 76 -11.89 2.54 13.76
CA MET A 76 -10.68 2.59 12.94
C MET A 76 -10.89 1.86 11.60
N ARG A 77 -11.45 0.65 11.64
CA ARG A 77 -11.79 -0.16 10.45
C ARG A 77 -12.64 0.63 9.46
N TRP A 78 -13.73 1.21 9.91
CA TRP A 78 -14.61 2.02 9.06
C TRP A 78 -13.86 3.22 8.45
N GLY A 79 -12.98 3.86 9.22
CA GLY A 79 -12.16 4.98 8.74
C GLY A 79 -11.26 4.62 7.57
N LEU A 80 -10.65 3.42 7.58
CA LEU A 80 -9.86 2.90 6.47
C LEU A 80 -10.75 2.53 5.28
N GLU A 81 -11.85 1.83 5.52
CA GLU A 81 -12.81 1.37 4.49
C GLU A 81 -13.42 2.55 3.71
N GLN A 82 -13.81 3.60 4.43
CA GLN A 82 -14.37 4.82 3.87
C GLN A 82 -13.31 5.88 3.50
N SER A 83 -12.04 5.53 3.68
CA SER A 83 -10.90 6.39 3.31
C SER A 83 -10.94 7.80 3.96
N ARG A 84 -11.34 7.90 5.23
CA ARG A 84 -11.54 9.18 5.93
C ARG A 84 -10.21 9.85 6.27
N ASN A 85 -9.98 11.06 5.77
CA ASN A 85 -8.75 11.80 5.99
C ASN A 85 -8.57 12.22 7.45
N LEU A 86 -9.64 12.74 8.07
CA LEU A 86 -9.59 13.26 9.43
C LEU A 86 -9.26 12.16 10.45
N MET A 87 -9.81 10.96 10.26
CA MET A 87 -9.50 9.80 11.09
C MET A 87 -8.05 9.34 10.90
N THR A 88 -7.56 9.32 9.65
CA THR A 88 -6.17 8.94 9.35
C THR A 88 -5.17 9.89 9.99
N VAL A 89 -5.41 11.21 9.89
CA VAL A 89 -4.53 12.22 10.50
C VAL A 89 -4.52 12.13 12.02
N ARG A 90 -5.68 11.85 12.66
CA ARG A 90 -5.75 11.62 14.11
C ARG A 90 -5.00 10.35 14.51
N ALA A 91 -5.18 9.26 13.80
CA ALA A 91 -4.44 8.02 14.04
C ALA A 91 -2.91 8.26 13.93
N ALA A 92 -2.48 8.98 12.89
CA ALA A 92 -1.08 9.33 12.70
C ALA A 92 -0.53 10.21 13.83
N ALA A 93 -1.30 11.23 14.24
CA ALA A 93 -0.89 12.13 15.32
C ALA A 93 -0.81 11.42 16.68
N GLU A 94 -1.71 10.49 16.96
CA GLU A 94 -1.73 9.70 18.19
C GLU A 94 -0.60 8.66 18.24
N SER A 95 -0.25 8.07 17.06
CA SER A 95 0.83 7.09 16.96
C SER A 95 2.23 7.72 16.91
N GLY A 96 2.33 9.03 16.67
CA GLY A 96 3.58 9.73 16.35
C GLY A 96 3.92 9.65 14.86
N MET A 97 4.21 10.80 14.24
CA MET A 97 4.56 10.83 12.82
C MET A 97 5.92 10.22 12.52
N ASP A 98 6.86 10.26 13.46
CA ASP A 98 8.13 9.54 13.39
C ASP A 98 7.92 8.02 13.22
N ASN A 99 7.06 7.41 14.00
CA ASN A 99 6.71 5.99 13.85
C ASN A 99 6.03 5.71 12.49
N VAL A 100 5.20 6.63 12.00
CA VAL A 100 4.55 6.51 10.70
C VAL A 100 5.57 6.60 9.56
N THR A 101 6.50 7.55 9.61
CA THR A 101 7.53 7.71 8.57
C THR A 101 8.55 6.58 8.61
N ASP A 102 8.87 6.03 9.78
CA ASP A 102 9.67 4.81 9.92
C ASP A 102 8.98 3.61 9.26
N THR A 103 7.68 3.44 9.46
CA THR A 103 6.90 2.41 8.75
C THR A 103 6.98 2.60 7.22
N PHE A 104 6.87 3.82 6.70
CA PHE A 104 7.00 4.07 5.27
C PHE A 104 8.40 3.71 4.74
N ARG A 105 9.44 3.98 5.52
CA ARG A 105 10.83 3.63 5.19
C ARG A 105 11.05 2.11 5.21
N ASP A 106 10.57 1.44 6.23
CA ASP A 106 10.72 -0.02 6.38
C ASP A 106 10.00 -0.80 5.27
N PHE A 107 8.87 -0.28 4.78
CA PHE A 107 8.16 -0.84 3.63
C PHE A 107 8.71 -0.36 2.27
N GLY A 108 9.76 0.46 2.26
CA GLY A 108 10.41 0.95 1.03
C GLY A 108 9.57 1.92 0.21
N ILE A 109 8.54 2.52 0.79
CA ILE A 109 7.65 3.50 0.14
C ILE A 109 8.42 4.80 -0.13
N GLY A 110 9.08 5.33 0.88
CA GLY A 110 9.87 6.54 0.81
C GLY A 110 10.38 6.98 2.17
N ASP A 111 11.28 7.95 2.17
CA ASP A 111 11.82 8.60 3.36
C ASP A 111 11.30 10.05 3.37
N TYR A 112 10.45 10.36 4.34
CA TYR A 112 9.71 11.62 4.38
C TYR A 112 9.90 12.32 5.74
N PRO A 113 9.79 13.66 5.78
CA PRO A 113 9.71 14.40 7.04
C PRO A 113 8.42 14.06 7.83
N ASP A 114 8.46 14.26 9.15
CA ASP A 114 7.39 13.89 10.08
C ASP A 114 6.22 14.90 10.07
N TYR A 115 5.76 15.30 8.87
CA TYR A 115 4.59 16.17 8.75
C TYR A 115 3.32 15.35 8.52
N LEU A 116 2.24 15.71 9.20
CA LEU A 116 0.94 15.02 9.11
C LEU A 116 0.36 14.93 7.70
N SER A 117 0.78 15.79 6.76
CA SER A 117 0.36 15.69 5.36
C SER A 117 0.85 14.42 4.68
N TYR A 118 1.99 13.86 5.11
CA TYR A 118 2.52 12.61 4.56
C TYR A 118 1.66 11.39 4.95
N ALA A 119 0.93 11.45 6.07
CA ALA A 119 -0.06 10.43 6.41
C ALA A 119 -1.22 10.34 5.40
N LEU A 120 -1.42 11.40 4.60
CA LEU A 120 -2.41 11.45 3.52
C LEU A 120 -1.81 11.23 2.11
N GLY A 121 -0.53 10.88 2.04
CA GLY A 121 0.16 10.56 0.80
C GLY A 121 0.64 11.79 0.01
N ALA A 122 1.08 12.84 0.71
CA ALA A 122 1.69 14.01 0.08
C ALA A 122 3.13 13.76 -0.42
N GLY A 123 3.77 12.66 -0.01
CA GLY A 123 5.11 12.28 -0.46
C GLY A 123 5.08 11.53 -1.78
N ASP A 124 6.07 11.79 -2.63
CA ASP A 124 6.17 11.10 -3.92
C ASP A 124 6.76 9.70 -3.77
N THR A 125 6.24 8.76 -4.55
CA THR A 125 6.70 7.37 -4.63
C THR A 125 6.41 6.81 -6.03
N THR A 126 6.77 5.55 -6.29
CA THR A 126 6.47 4.89 -7.56
C THR A 126 5.42 3.80 -7.41
N VAL A 127 4.77 3.42 -8.52
CA VAL A 127 3.81 2.30 -8.53
C VAL A 127 4.46 1.02 -8.03
N LEU A 128 5.67 0.72 -8.50
CA LEU A 128 6.39 -0.48 -8.08
C LEU A 128 6.66 -0.52 -6.57
N LYS A 129 7.09 0.59 -5.97
CA LYS A 129 7.34 0.67 -4.52
C LYS A 129 6.05 0.43 -3.73
N MET A 130 4.95 1.05 -4.15
CA MET A 130 3.66 0.86 -3.48
C MET A 130 3.14 -0.57 -3.62
N VAL A 131 3.20 -1.17 -4.82
CA VAL A 131 2.82 -2.58 -5.02
C VAL A 131 3.68 -3.51 -4.17
N ASN A 132 4.99 -3.26 -4.09
CA ASN A 132 5.88 -4.04 -3.24
C ASN A 132 5.51 -3.92 -1.75
N ALA A 133 5.22 -2.71 -1.27
CA ALA A 133 4.80 -2.49 0.11
C ALA A 133 3.49 -3.25 0.44
N TYR A 134 2.50 -3.24 -0.45
CA TYR A 134 1.29 -4.05 -0.27
C TYR A 134 1.58 -5.55 -0.32
N SER A 135 2.51 -5.99 -1.18
CA SER A 135 2.96 -7.38 -1.22
C SER A 135 3.61 -7.81 0.09
N MET A 136 4.34 -6.91 0.75
CA MET A 136 4.93 -7.17 2.08
C MET A 136 3.85 -7.31 3.16
N LEU A 137 2.76 -6.54 3.11
CA LEU A 137 1.61 -6.72 4.02
C LEU A 137 1.01 -8.12 3.84
N VAL A 138 0.72 -8.54 2.61
CA VAL A 138 0.16 -9.87 2.31
C VAL A 138 1.14 -10.98 2.66
N ASN A 139 2.43 -10.72 2.59
CA ASN A 139 3.50 -11.63 3.01
C ASN A 139 3.76 -11.55 4.53
N HIS A 140 2.73 -11.29 5.31
CA HIS A 140 2.77 -11.24 6.78
C HIS A 140 3.80 -10.27 7.34
N GLY A 141 3.97 -9.10 6.72
CA GLY A 141 4.90 -8.07 7.16
C GLY A 141 6.37 -8.40 6.92
N ARG A 142 6.69 -9.30 5.99
CA ARG A 142 8.06 -9.62 5.62
C ARG A 142 8.52 -8.87 4.38
N GLU A 143 9.75 -8.40 4.43
CA GLU A 143 10.42 -7.75 3.30
C GLU A 143 10.40 -8.64 2.06
N LEU A 144 10.04 -8.04 0.93
CA LEU A 144 10.15 -8.63 -0.40
C LEU A 144 11.02 -7.72 -1.27
N LYS A 145 11.92 -8.33 -2.03
CA LYS A 145 12.74 -7.62 -3.04
C LYS A 145 12.22 -7.98 -4.42
N PRO A 146 11.62 -7.03 -5.15
CA PRO A 146 11.16 -7.28 -6.50
C PRO A 146 12.29 -7.78 -7.39
N THR A 147 12.03 -8.84 -8.14
CA THR A 147 12.98 -9.38 -9.12
C THR A 147 12.26 -9.71 -10.41
N LEU A 148 12.97 -9.57 -11.54
CA LEU A 148 12.50 -10.02 -12.85
C LEU A 148 13.11 -11.37 -13.25
N ILE A 149 14.09 -11.84 -12.47
CA ILE A 149 14.83 -13.09 -12.74
C ILE A 149 14.83 -13.90 -11.45
N ASP A 150 14.13 -15.02 -11.43
CA ASP A 150 14.11 -15.93 -10.27
C ASP A 150 15.44 -16.68 -10.15
N PHE A 151 15.94 -17.21 -11.26
CA PHE A 151 17.27 -17.84 -11.32
C PHE A 151 17.79 -17.90 -12.75
N ALA A 152 19.10 -17.98 -12.87
CA ALA A 152 19.78 -18.28 -14.13
C ALA A 152 20.70 -19.49 -13.97
N GLN A 153 20.73 -20.35 -15.00
CA GLN A 153 21.58 -21.54 -15.04
C GLN A 153 22.58 -21.45 -16.19
N ASN A 154 23.74 -22.04 -15.98
CA ASN A 154 24.68 -22.26 -17.07
C ASN A 154 24.25 -23.47 -17.93
N ARG A 155 24.93 -23.71 -19.03
CA ARG A 155 24.66 -24.84 -19.95
C ARG A 155 24.77 -26.25 -19.32
N LYS A 156 25.36 -26.34 -18.12
CA LYS A 156 25.46 -27.60 -17.34
C LYS A 156 24.38 -27.74 -16.27
N GLY A 157 23.38 -26.84 -16.24
CA GLY A 157 22.30 -26.85 -15.24
C GLY A 157 22.69 -26.28 -13.87
N LYS A 158 23.92 -25.80 -13.70
CA LYS A 158 24.34 -25.18 -12.44
C LYS A 158 23.73 -23.79 -12.33
N VAL A 159 23.04 -23.49 -11.24
CA VAL A 159 22.51 -22.15 -10.95
C VAL A 159 23.67 -21.18 -10.69
N ILE A 160 23.68 -20.09 -11.42
CA ILE A 160 24.69 -19.00 -11.36
C ILE A 160 24.11 -17.72 -10.78
N PHE A 161 22.79 -17.60 -10.71
CA PHE A 161 22.06 -16.50 -10.08
C PHE A 161 20.77 -17.02 -9.42
N PRO A 162 20.42 -16.59 -8.21
CA PRO A 162 21.24 -15.75 -7.31
C PRO A 162 22.45 -16.53 -6.75
N ALA A 163 23.52 -15.83 -6.37
CA ALA A 163 24.74 -16.47 -5.89
C ALA A 163 24.57 -17.29 -4.60
N ASN A 164 23.58 -16.94 -3.78
CA ASN A 164 23.22 -17.64 -2.54
C ASN A 164 22.12 -18.70 -2.70
N TRP A 165 21.79 -19.06 -3.95
CA TRP A 165 20.78 -20.07 -4.23
C TRP A 165 21.18 -21.43 -3.63
N LYS A 166 20.24 -22.05 -2.92
CA LYS A 166 20.41 -23.38 -2.33
C LYS A 166 19.33 -24.32 -2.85
N PRO A 167 19.71 -25.49 -3.36
CA PRO A 167 18.72 -26.48 -3.79
C PRO A 167 17.87 -26.95 -2.62
N CYS A 168 16.58 -27.13 -2.86
CA CYS A 168 15.71 -27.76 -1.91
C CYS A 168 16.03 -29.26 -1.83
N LYS A 169 16.60 -29.72 -0.71
CA LYS A 169 16.83 -31.13 -0.48
C LYS A 169 15.48 -31.86 -0.33
N GLY A 170 15.22 -32.80 -1.21
CA GLY A 170 14.01 -33.64 -1.20
C GLY A 170 12.82 -33.08 -1.99
N CYS A 171 12.89 -31.85 -2.55
CA CYS A 171 11.83 -31.32 -3.40
C CYS A 171 11.66 -32.06 -4.74
N LEU A 172 12.71 -32.71 -5.23
CA LEU A 172 12.73 -33.47 -6.48
C LEU A 172 12.85 -35.00 -6.23
N ALA A 173 12.37 -35.49 -5.09
CA ALA A 173 12.30 -36.91 -4.83
C ALA A 173 11.37 -37.58 -5.85
N LYS A 174 11.79 -38.70 -6.48
CA LYS A 174 10.96 -39.46 -7.42
C LYS A 174 9.71 -40.02 -6.77
N ASP A 175 9.84 -40.47 -5.52
CA ASP A 175 8.77 -41.13 -4.77
C ASP A 175 8.59 -40.42 -3.42
N TRP A 176 7.34 -40.40 -2.96
CA TRP A 176 7.03 -39.91 -1.62
C TRP A 176 7.49 -40.93 -0.56
N ASN A 177 8.27 -40.45 0.40
CA ASN A 177 8.89 -41.26 1.45
C ASN A 177 8.13 -41.20 2.80
N GLY A 178 6.87 -40.76 2.82
CA GLY A 178 6.05 -40.62 4.02
C GLY A 178 6.35 -39.40 4.87
N LYS A 179 7.35 -38.56 4.51
CA LYS A 179 7.70 -37.35 5.24
C LYS A 179 6.85 -36.15 4.79
N PRO A 180 6.60 -35.17 5.67
CA PRO A 180 5.95 -33.94 5.28
C PRO A 180 6.71 -33.23 4.14
N MET A 181 5.98 -32.45 3.33
CA MET A 181 6.59 -31.61 2.28
C MET A 181 7.68 -30.72 2.89
N PRO A 182 8.84 -30.59 2.25
CA PRO A 182 9.88 -29.67 2.71
C PRO A 182 9.34 -28.25 2.88
N ARG A 183 9.62 -27.65 4.04
CA ARG A 183 9.27 -26.25 4.30
C ARG A 183 10.46 -25.38 3.98
N PHE A 184 10.22 -24.35 3.18
CA PHE A 184 11.22 -23.31 2.93
C PHE A 184 11.24 -22.34 4.12
N ALA A 185 12.44 -21.93 4.51
CA ALA A 185 12.56 -20.81 5.44
C ALA A 185 12.01 -19.54 4.74
N ALA A 186 11.17 -18.80 5.44
CA ALA A 186 10.67 -17.53 4.92
C ALA A 186 11.84 -16.58 4.67
N ALA A 187 11.98 -16.11 3.44
CA ALA A 187 12.99 -15.12 3.07
C ALA A 187 12.57 -13.71 3.53
N GLY A 188 13.55 -12.80 3.67
CA GLY A 188 13.32 -11.41 4.04
C GLY A 188 13.27 -11.16 5.55
N LYS A 189 13.58 -9.91 5.93
CA LYS A 189 13.47 -9.40 7.31
C LYS A 189 12.00 -9.25 7.68
N GLN A 190 11.63 -9.55 8.92
CA GLN A 190 10.33 -9.15 9.48
C GLN A 190 10.37 -7.65 9.76
N VAL A 191 9.54 -6.86 9.11
CA VAL A 191 9.46 -5.41 9.23
C VAL A 191 8.21 -4.95 9.98
N MET A 192 7.22 -5.83 10.13
CA MET A 192 5.99 -5.59 10.87
C MET A 192 5.51 -6.88 11.51
N ASP A 193 4.84 -6.80 12.65
CA ASP A 193 4.23 -7.97 13.28
C ASP A 193 3.24 -8.66 12.32
N PRO A 194 3.30 -10.00 12.16
CA PRO A 194 2.39 -10.73 11.28
C PRO A 194 0.92 -10.54 11.62
N ILE A 195 0.57 -10.32 12.88
CA ILE A 195 -0.82 -10.10 13.33
C ILE A 195 -1.29 -8.73 12.86
N THR A 196 -0.45 -7.70 13.01
CA THR A 196 -0.73 -6.36 12.50
C THR A 196 -0.93 -6.38 10.98
N ALA A 197 -0.02 -7.01 10.25
CA ALA A 197 -0.15 -7.15 8.80
C ALA A 197 -1.45 -7.84 8.39
N TYR A 198 -1.82 -8.93 9.07
CA TYR A 198 -3.09 -9.63 8.86
C TYR A 198 -4.30 -8.72 9.13
N GLN A 199 -4.31 -7.98 10.25
CA GLN A 199 -5.41 -7.09 10.60
C GLN A 199 -5.60 -5.99 9.55
N VAL A 200 -4.50 -5.43 9.03
CA VAL A 200 -4.56 -4.42 7.95
C VAL A 200 -5.14 -5.01 6.67
N VAL A 201 -4.67 -6.19 6.24
CA VAL A 201 -5.21 -6.87 5.04
C VAL A 201 -6.70 -7.14 5.21
N HIS A 202 -7.14 -7.64 6.36
CA HIS A 202 -8.54 -7.89 6.64
C HIS A 202 -9.40 -6.61 6.67
N MET A 203 -8.85 -5.47 7.12
CA MET A 203 -9.54 -4.17 6.96
C MET A 203 -9.59 -3.73 5.49
N LEU A 204 -8.58 -4.07 4.68
CA LEU A 204 -8.55 -3.77 3.24
C LEU A 204 -9.55 -4.63 2.43
N GLU A 205 -9.91 -5.84 2.89
CA GLU A 205 -11.03 -6.61 2.36
C GLU A 205 -12.34 -5.83 2.49
N GLY A 206 -12.53 -5.16 3.65
CA GLY A 206 -13.70 -4.31 3.89
C GLY A 206 -13.81 -3.11 2.93
N VAL A 207 -12.71 -2.63 2.34
CA VAL A 207 -12.74 -1.60 1.29
C VAL A 207 -13.47 -2.10 0.03
N ILE A 208 -13.33 -3.39 -0.29
CA ILE A 208 -14.01 -4.04 -1.41
C ILE A 208 -15.46 -4.38 -1.03
N GLU A 209 -15.67 -4.92 0.17
CA GLU A 209 -16.99 -5.41 0.58
C GLU A 209 -18.01 -4.30 0.83
N ARG A 210 -17.61 -3.19 1.44
CA ARG A 210 -18.51 -2.10 1.90
C ARG A 210 -17.89 -0.71 1.87
N GLY A 211 -16.67 -0.58 1.32
CA GLY A 211 -15.91 0.67 1.26
C GLY A 211 -15.87 1.30 -0.13
N THR A 212 -14.77 1.98 -0.43
CA THR A 212 -14.63 2.81 -1.62
C THR A 212 -14.41 2.02 -2.93
N ALA A 213 -14.25 0.70 -2.89
CA ALA A 213 -14.03 -0.15 -4.07
C ALA A 213 -15.08 -1.26 -4.23
N VAL A 214 -16.32 -1.02 -3.82
CA VAL A 214 -17.43 -2.01 -3.87
C VAL A 214 -17.73 -2.54 -5.26
N THR A 215 -17.37 -1.85 -6.34
CA THR A 215 -17.51 -2.30 -7.72
C THR A 215 -16.76 -3.60 -7.99
N LEU A 216 -15.64 -3.85 -7.28
CA LEU A 216 -14.84 -5.08 -7.42
C LEU A 216 -15.51 -6.32 -6.83
N ARG A 217 -16.60 -6.19 -6.08
CA ARG A 217 -17.40 -7.34 -5.59
C ARG A 217 -17.96 -8.19 -6.74
N GLU A 218 -18.19 -7.58 -7.90
CA GLU A 218 -18.68 -8.29 -9.08
C GLU A 218 -17.74 -9.40 -9.57
N LEU A 219 -16.48 -9.35 -9.16
CA LEU A 219 -15.49 -10.40 -9.49
C LEU A 219 -15.69 -11.69 -8.69
N ASP A 220 -16.50 -11.68 -7.64
CA ASP A 220 -16.80 -12.82 -6.75
C ASP A 220 -15.54 -13.60 -6.31
N ARG A 221 -14.56 -12.86 -5.80
CA ARG A 221 -13.26 -13.38 -5.33
C ARG A 221 -12.86 -12.72 -4.02
N PRO A 222 -12.07 -13.41 -3.17
CA PRO A 222 -11.47 -12.78 -1.99
C PRO A 222 -10.45 -11.74 -2.45
N LEU A 223 -10.83 -10.47 -2.35
CA LEU A 223 -10.02 -9.33 -2.77
C LEU A 223 -9.81 -8.36 -1.61
N PHE A 224 -8.66 -7.73 -1.61
CA PHE A 224 -8.32 -6.60 -0.75
C PHE A 224 -7.83 -5.44 -1.61
N GLY A 225 -7.91 -4.22 -1.13
CA GLY A 225 -7.33 -3.10 -1.87
C GLY A 225 -7.62 -1.74 -1.27
N LYS A 226 -7.05 -0.72 -1.91
CA LYS A 226 -7.22 0.67 -1.52
C LYS A 226 -7.24 1.59 -2.72
N THR A 227 -8.23 2.45 -2.77
CA THR A 227 -8.33 3.55 -3.73
C THR A 227 -7.49 4.75 -3.28
N GLY A 228 -6.93 5.47 -4.22
CA GLY A 228 -6.23 6.73 -4.01
C GLY A 228 -6.69 7.80 -4.99
N THR A 229 -6.87 9.01 -4.49
CA THR A 229 -7.15 10.20 -5.30
C THR A 229 -6.49 11.38 -4.60
N THR A 230 -5.69 12.15 -5.32
CA THR A 230 -5.09 13.38 -4.79
C THR A 230 -6.07 14.55 -4.91
N THR A 231 -5.84 15.59 -4.11
CA THR A 231 -6.63 16.82 -4.19
C THR A 231 -6.50 17.45 -5.58
N GLY A 232 -7.64 17.85 -6.17
CA GLY A 232 -7.71 18.33 -7.54
C GLY A 232 -7.32 17.22 -8.53
N PRO A 233 -8.06 16.10 -8.60
CA PRO A 233 -7.68 14.76 -9.03
C PRO A 233 -6.62 14.73 -10.17
N THR A 234 -5.37 14.85 -9.78
CA THR A 234 -4.20 14.82 -10.67
C THR A 234 -3.56 13.44 -10.72
N ASN A 235 -3.76 12.67 -9.65
CA ASN A 235 -3.25 11.30 -9.51
C ASN A 235 -4.39 10.41 -9.00
N VAL A 236 -4.66 9.35 -9.73
CA VAL A 236 -5.69 8.36 -9.40
C VAL A 236 -5.04 7.01 -9.29
N TRP A 237 -5.31 6.30 -8.19
CA TRP A 237 -4.65 5.05 -7.84
C TRP A 237 -5.64 3.98 -7.42
N PHE A 238 -5.31 2.75 -7.73
CA PHE A 238 -5.79 1.57 -7.02
C PHE A 238 -4.62 0.61 -6.79
N ILE A 239 -4.52 0.08 -5.58
CA ILE A 239 -3.58 -1.00 -5.25
C ILE A 239 -4.34 -2.04 -4.45
N GLY A 240 -4.24 -3.27 -4.87
CA GLY A 240 -4.95 -4.37 -4.24
C GLY A 240 -4.61 -5.71 -4.87
N GLY A 241 -5.35 -6.72 -4.54
CA GLY A 241 -5.11 -8.05 -5.08
C GLY A 241 -5.93 -9.14 -4.44
N SER A 242 -5.50 -10.35 -4.69
CA SER A 242 -5.98 -11.59 -4.10
C SER A 242 -4.87 -12.23 -3.25
N PRO A 243 -5.09 -13.37 -2.59
CA PRO A 243 -4.03 -14.08 -1.87
C PRO A 243 -2.81 -14.47 -2.72
N HIS A 244 -2.92 -14.46 -4.05
CA HIS A 244 -1.87 -14.92 -4.97
C HIS A 244 -1.29 -13.84 -5.87
N LEU A 245 -1.91 -12.66 -5.91
CA LEU A 245 -1.49 -11.58 -6.82
C LEU A 245 -1.75 -10.22 -6.19
N VAL A 246 -0.74 -9.35 -6.20
CA VAL A 246 -0.89 -7.92 -5.89
C VAL A 246 -0.67 -7.12 -7.16
N ALA A 247 -1.59 -6.21 -7.45
CA ALA A 247 -1.54 -5.33 -8.60
C ALA A 247 -1.69 -3.86 -8.18
N GLY A 248 -1.12 -2.96 -8.96
CA GLY A 248 -1.28 -1.52 -8.76
C GLY A 248 -1.45 -0.82 -10.08
N LEU A 249 -2.41 0.10 -10.12
CA LEU A 249 -2.70 0.96 -11.24
C LEU A 249 -2.57 2.43 -10.82
N TYR A 250 -1.91 3.20 -11.67
CA TYR A 250 -1.84 4.66 -11.60
C TYR A 250 -2.34 5.25 -12.91
N LEU A 251 -3.20 6.25 -12.79
CA LEU A 251 -3.66 7.09 -13.89
C LEU A 251 -3.36 8.55 -13.59
N GLY A 252 -2.78 9.24 -14.56
CA GLY A 252 -2.43 10.65 -14.46
C GLY A 252 -1.64 11.10 -15.69
N PHE A 253 -1.40 12.39 -15.79
CA PHE A 253 -0.58 12.96 -16.85
C PHE A 253 0.88 13.09 -16.42
N ASP A 254 1.82 13.03 -17.37
CA ASP A 254 3.25 13.26 -17.10
C ASP A 254 3.48 14.64 -16.51
N GLN A 255 2.80 15.66 -17.03
CA GLN A 255 2.66 16.96 -16.38
C GLN A 255 1.34 16.96 -15.59
N PRO A 256 1.38 17.00 -14.25
CA PRO A 256 0.19 16.87 -13.42
C PRO A 256 -0.87 17.94 -13.77
N ARG A 257 -2.06 17.51 -14.12
CA ARG A 257 -3.22 18.36 -14.36
C ARG A 257 -4.50 17.69 -13.89
N ASN A 258 -5.48 18.51 -13.53
CA ASN A 258 -6.78 18.01 -13.08
C ASN A 258 -7.48 17.21 -14.18
N MET A 259 -7.91 16.00 -13.85
CA MET A 259 -8.61 15.08 -14.77
C MET A 259 -10.14 15.17 -14.67
N GLY A 260 -10.65 16.11 -13.85
CA GLY A 260 -12.09 16.29 -13.63
C GLY A 260 -12.64 15.51 -12.42
N GLY A 261 -13.82 15.91 -11.94
CA GLY A 261 -14.41 15.36 -10.71
C GLY A 261 -14.78 13.88 -10.77
N TYR A 262 -14.96 13.31 -11.96
CA TYR A 262 -15.19 11.87 -12.15
C TYR A 262 -13.92 11.03 -11.94
N ALA A 263 -12.74 11.63 -12.08
CA ALA A 263 -11.47 10.93 -11.96
C ALA A 263 -11.14 10.61 -10.51
N GLN A 264 -11.63 9.49 -10.03
CA GLN A 264 -11.39 8.97 -8.68
C GLN A 264 -10.86 7.54 -8.74
N GLY A 265 -10.17 7.11 -7.68
CA GLY A 265 -9.68 5.73 -7.56
C GLY A 265 -10.80 4.70 -7.64
N SER A 266 -11.98 5.04 -7.13
CA SER A 266 -13.19 4.20 -7.17
C SER A 266 -13.83 4.08 -8.55
N SER A 267 -13.72 5.10 -9.40
CA SER A 267 -14.43 5.15 -10.69
C SER A 267 -13.55 4.81 -11.91
N LEU A 268 -12.23 5.02 -11.81
CA LEU A 268 -11.31 4.83 -12.93
C LEU A 268 -10.21 3.80 -12.69
N ALA A 269 -9.74 3.63 -11.46
CA ALA A 269 -8.58 2.78 -11.20
C ALA A 269 -8.95 1.44 -10.58
N ALA A 270 -10.05 1.34 -9.85
CA ALA A 270 -10.52 0.07 -9.28
C ALA A 270 -11.24 -0.82 -10.31
N PRO A 271 -12.14 -0.31 -11.20
CA PRO A 271 -12.71 -1.12 -12.27
C PRO A 271 -11.65 -1.49 -13.29
#